data_b7d7f7e83bf6ea99486463e00d8e29d1
#
_entry.id   b7d7f7e83bf6ea99486463e00d8e29d1
#
_cell.length_a   1.000
_cell.length_b   1.000
_cell.length_c   1.000
_cell.angle_alpha   90.00
_cell.angle_beta   90.00
_cell.angle_gamma   90.00
#
_symmetry.space_group_name_H-M   'P 1'
#
loop_
_entity.id
_entity.type
_entity.pdbx_description
1 polymer ?
#
loop_
_entity_poly.entity_id
_entity_poly.type
_entity_poly.pdbx_seq_one_letter_code
_entity_poly.pdbx_strand_id
1 'polypeptide(L)'
;WSRDLIQTAAIYHDWGNGLWTERLLQAMTREGRIDSALRRRGEGVRTFSFKFEYREGTPDNIQVSGEALRELWDEHVLSEAERSEIIIRTNFGGYCPCRVHKPIVDGMRVTRLEPWTWRTLTWDYSVRGWRGVDERAETVVIPREGNHEWVVFSLGGKHPWLKGMVRPLARILYQLLQTDDLWDSNNEQLGFAQKVLGVPNQIREQSEVQRAWAVVRKLRS
;
A
#
# COMPACT_ATOMS: atom_id res chain seq x y z
N TRP A 1 3.80 1.95 -14.87
CA TRP A 1 4.13 3.16 -14.11
C TRP A 1 5.49 3.68 -14.55
N SER A 2 5.59 4.99 -14.85
CA SER A 2 6.86 5.65 -15.07
C SER A 2 7.40 6.26 -13.75
N ARG A 3 8.69 6.54 -13.70
CA ARG A 3 9.34 7.19 -12.55
C ARG A 3 8.72 8.54 -12.22
N ASP A 4 8.43 9.35 -13.24
CA ASP A 4 7.81 10.67 -13.08
C ASP A 4 6.39 10.58 -12.52
N LEU A 5 5.65 9.55 -12.93
CA LEU A 5 4.30 9.32 -12.41
C LEU A 5 4.31 8.94 -10.94
N ILE A 6 5.31 8.16 -10.47
CA ILE A 6 5.46 7.82 -9.05
C ILE A 6 5.76 9.07 -8.23
N GLN A 7 6.67 9.93 -8.70
CA GLN A 7 6.99 11.18 -8.00
C GLN A 7 5.77 12.10 -7.95
N THR A 8 5.08 12.28 -9.06
CA THR A 8 3.85 13.07 -9.14
C THR A 8 2.80 12.54 -8.17
N ALA A 9 2.58 11.23 -8.15
CA ALA A 9 1.61 10.59 -7.25
C ALA A 9 1.97 10.79 -5.77
N ALA A 10 3.26 10.71 -5.42
CA ALA A 10 3.73 10.97 -4.06
C ALA A 10 3.51 12.43 -3.64
N ILE A 11 3.71 13.39 -4.53
CA ILE A 11 3.44 14.81 -4.27
C ILE A 11 1.94 15.05 -4.03
N TYR A 12 1.07 14.48 -4.85
CA TYR A 12 -0.38 14.61 -4.66
C TYR A 12 -0.86 13.91 -3.39
N HIS A 13 -0.27 12.76 -3.04
CA HIS A 13 -0.53 12.13 -1.74
C HIS A 13 -0.17 13.07 -0.57
N ASP A 14 0.95 13.79 -0.65
CA ASP A 14 1.38 14.74 0.37
C ASP A 14 0.40 15.91 0.57
N TRP A 15 -0.39 16.21 -0.46
CA TRP A 15 -1.47 17.19 -0.38
C TRP A 15 -2.79 16.59 0.12
N GLY A 16 -2.79 15.32 0.53
CA GLY A 16 -3.97 14.63 1.04
C GLY A 16 -4.92 14.15 -0.06
N ASN A 17 -4.42 13.95 -1.28
CA ASN A 17 -5.21 13.43 -2.40
C ASN A 17 -5.29 11.91 -2.34
N GLY A 18 -6.45 11.36 -1.97
CA GLY A 18 -6.66 9.95 -1.80
C GLY A 18 -6.63 9.15 -3.12
N LEU A 19 -7.04 9.73 -4.25
CA LEU A 19 -6.98 9.06 -5.55
C LEU A 19 -5.55 8.62 -5.88
N TRP A 20 -4.58 9.49 -5.67
CA TRP A 20 -3.19 9.16 -5.93
C TRP A 20 -2.61 8.19 -4.91
N THR A 21 -3.06 8.27 -3.65
CA THR A 21 -2.74 7.28 -2.62
C THR A 21 -3.23 5.88 -3.03
N GLU A 22 -4.47 5.77 -3.49
CA GLU A 22 -5.06 4.51 -3.96
C GLU A 22 -4.31 3.94 -5.17
N ARG A 23 -3.99 4.80 -6.14
CA ARG A 23 -3.21 4.40 -7.34
C ARG A 23 -1.82 3.90 -6.99
N LEU A 24 -1.14 4.55 -6.04
CA LEU A 24 0.16 4.11 -5.56
C LEU A 24 0.07 2.75 -4.86
N LEU A 25 -0.93 2.53 -4.01
CA LEU A 25 -1.16 1.24 -3.39
C LEU A 25 -1.35 0.15 -4.45
N GLN A 26 -2.20 0.39 -5.45
CA GLN A 26 -2.42 -0.55 -6.56
C GLN A 26 -1.15 -0.82 -7.38
N ALA A 27 -0.30 0.18 -7.59
CA ALA A 27 0.98 -0.02 -8.28
C ALA A 27 1.94 -0.89 -7.44
N MET A 28 2.01 -0.61 -6.15
CA MET A 28 2.91 -1.31 -5.22
C MET A 28 2.47 -2.74 -4.95
N THR A 29 1.17 -3.04 -4.94
CA THR A 29 0.66 -4.42 -4.80
C THR A 29 0.89 -5.28 -6.04
N ARG A 30 1.26 -4.69 -7.19
CA ARG A 30 1.72 -5.43 -8.37
C ARG A 30 3.17 -5.86 -8.25
N GLU A 31 3.94 -5.21 -7.40
CA GLU A 31 5.31 -5.59 -7.10
C GLU A 31 5.33 -6.63 -5.97
N GLY A 32 5.66 -7.88 -6.31
CA GLY A 32 5.49 -9.03 -5.42
C GLY A 32 6.24 -8.90 -4.08
N ARG A 33 7.36 -8.20 -4.04
CA ARG A 33 8.13 -7.96 -2.80
C ARG A 33 7.40 -6.98 -1.87
N ILE A 34 6.84 -5.91 -2.45
CA ILE A 34 6.10 -4.90 -1.69
C ILE A 34 4.76 -5.48 -1.23
N ASP A 35 4.04 -6.18 -2.12
CA ASP A 35 2.78 -6.85 -1.79
C ASP A 35 2.97 -7.85 -0.63
N SER A 36 3.99 -8.70 -0.71
CA SER A 36 4.31 -9.66 0.36
C SER A 36 4.60 -8.96 1.69
N ALA A 37 5.31 -7.84 1.69
CA ALA A 37 5.60 -7.09 2.92
C ALA A 37 4.35 -6.44 3.52
N LEU A 38 3.47 -5.89 2.69
CA LEU A 38 2.21 -5.30 3.12
C LEU A 38 1.26 -6.37 3.68
N ARG A 39 1.14 -7.52 3.00
CA ARG A 39 0.31 -8.66 3.45
C ARG A 39 0.78 -9.21 4.77
N ARG A 40 2.08 -9.47 4.95
CA ARG A 40 2.64 -9.95 6.22
C ARG A 40 2.31 -9.03 7.39
N ARG A 41 2.29 -7.73 7.18
CA ARG A 41 1.86 -6.77 8.22
C ARG A 41 0.37 -6.87 8.50
N GLY A 42 -0.46 -7.03 7.47
CA GLY A 42 -1.89 -7.27 7.62
C GLY A 42 -2.17 -8.58 8.36
N GLU A 43 -1.49 -9.66 7.99
CA GLU A 43 -1.63 -10.98 8.61
C GLU A 43 -1.22 -10.99 10.08
N GLY A 44 -0.14 -10.28 10.44
CA GLY A 44 0.31 -10.19 11.84
C GLY A 44 -0.74 -9.62 12.79
N VAL A 45 -1.68 -8.83 12.28
CA VAL A 45 -2.76 -8.23 13.09
C VAL A 45 -4.11 -8.95 12.88
N ARG A 46 -4.23 -9.74 11.81
CA ARG A 46 -5.41 -10.56 11.54
C ARG A 46 -5.74 -11.51 12.68
N THR A 47 -4.70 -11.96 13.38
CA THR A 47 -4.81 -12.90 14.52
C THR A 47 -5.12 -12.23 15.86
N PHE A 48 -5.19 -10.88 15.91
CA PHE A 48 -5.55 -10.21 17.16
C PHE A 48 -7.04 -10.42 17.46
N SER A 49 -7.31 -11.22 18.48
CA SER A 49 -8.63 -11.28 19.10
C SER A 49 -8.74 -10.20 20.18
N PHE A 50 -9.88 -9.53 20.24
CA PHE A 50 -10.19 -8.68 21.38
C PHE A 50 -10.34 -9.55 22.63
N LYS A 51 -9.63 -9.16 23.71
CA LYS A 51 -9.86 -9.72 25.05
C LYS A 51 -10.42 -8.61 25.92
N PHE A 52 -11.53 -8.90 26.56
CA PHE A 52 -12.01 -8.07 27.64
C PHE A 52 -11.28 -8.50 28.92
N GLU A 53 -10.60 -7.58 29.56
CA GLU A 53 -10.04 -7.80 30.90
C GLU A 53 -11.04 -7.28 31.92
N TYR A 54 -11.54 -8.17 32.76
CA TYR A 54 -12.47 -7.83 33.81
C TYR A 54 -11.72 -7.54 35.10
N ARG A 55 -12.16 -6.53 35.82
CA ARG A 55 -11.66 -6.28 37.16
C ARG A 55 -12.07 -7.42 38.11
N GLU A 56 -11.24 -7.69 39.09
CA GLU A 56 -11.56 -8.63 40.16
C GLU A 56 -12.90 -8.23 40.83
N GLY A 57 -13.83 -9.18 40.94
CA GLY A 57 -15.19 -8.94 41.45
C GLY A 57 -16.20 -8.47 40.40
N THR A 58 -15.88 -8.48 39.11
CA THR A 58 -16.88 -8.22 38.05
C THR A 58 -17.94 -9.33 38.04
N PRO A 59 -19.25 -8.99 38.10
CA PRO A 59 -20.32 -9.97 38.09
C PRO A 59 -20.30 -10.86 36.83
N ASP A 60 -20.65 -12.15 36.99
CA ASP A 60 -20.63 -13.15 35.91
C ASP A 60 -21.49 -12.75 34.70
N ASN A 61 -22.64 -12.09 34.94
CA ASN A 61 -23.50 -11.63 33.86
C ASN A 61 -22.81 -10.57 32.97
N ILE A 62 -21.90 -9.77 33.51
CA ILE A 62 -21.11 -8.79 32.74
C ILE A 62 -20.02 -9.51 31.95
N GLN A 63 -19.41 -10.55 32.51
CA GLN A 63 -18.41 -11.36 31.81
C GLN A 63 -19.05 -12.09 30.61
N VAL A 64 -20.19 -12.72 30.80
CA VAL A 64 -20.97 -13.37 29.71
C VAL A 64 -21.38 -12.38 28.64
N SER A 65 -21.82 -11.16 29.04
CA SER A 65 -22.15 -10.10 28.08
C SER A 65 -20.93 -9.62 27.29
N GLY A 66 -19.75 -9.60 27.91
CA GLY A 66 -18.50 -9.24 27.23
C GLY A 66 -18.07 -10.30 26.21
N GLU A 67 -18.24 -11.58 26.53
CA GLU A 67 -17.95 -12.67 25.57
C GLU A 67 -18.91 -12.62 24.38
N ALA A 68 -20.20 -12.43 24.61
CA ALA A 68 -21.19 -12.26 23.56
C ALA A 68 -20.89 -11.01 22.68
N LEU A 69 -20.45 -9.91 23.29
CA LEU A 69 -20.01 -8.73 22.53
C LEU A 69 -18.78 -9.01 21.69
N ARG A 70 -17.85 -9.84 22.16
CA ARG A 70 -16.67 -10.24 21.39
C ARG A 70 -17.06 -11.08 20.15
N GLU A 71 -17.96 -12.04 20.33
CA GLU A 71 -18.47 -12.86 19.23
C GLU A 71 -19.20 -11.98 18.20
N LEU A 72 -20.09 -11.10 18.65
CA LEU A 72 -20.77 -10.14 17.79
C LEU A 72 -19.79 -9.22 17.05
N TRP A 73 -18.70 -8.80 17.71
CA TRP A 73 -17.68 -7.99 17.08
C TRP A 73 -16.97 -8.73 15.94
N ASP A 74 -16.55 -9.96 16.20
CA ASP A 74 -15.78 -10.74 15.23
C ASP A 74 -16.65 -11.20 14.04
N GLU A 75 -17.94 -11.49 14.27
CA GLU A 75 -18.85 -11.96 13.23
C GLU A 75 -19.51 -10.85 12.43
N HIS A 76 -19.85 -9.74 13.06
CA HIS A 76 -20.76 -8.76 12.45
C HIS A 76 -20.17 -7.37 12.31
N VAL A 77 -19.31 -6.92 13.23
CA VAL A 77 -18.81 -5.55 13.21
C VAL A 77 -17.66 -5.40 12.24
N LEU A 78 -16.72 -6.35 12.23
CA LEU A 78 -15.50 -6.25 11.45
C LEU A 78 -14.94 -7.63 11.14
N SER A 79 -15.15 -8.10 9.92
CA SER A 79 -14.57 -9.37 9.45
C SER A 79 -13.05 -9.34 9.44
N GLU A 80 -12.42 -10.52 9.46
CA GLU A 80 -10.95 -10.62 9.33
C GLU A 80 -10.39 -9.92 8.09
N ALA A 81 -11.10 -10.01 6.97
CA ALA A 81 -10.69 -9.37 5.73
C ALA A 81 -10.73 -7.85 5.84
N GLU A 82 -11.78 -7.29 6.41
CA GLU A 82 -11.93 -5.86 6.65
C GLU A 82 -10.90 -5.35 7.65
N ARG A 83 -10.59 -6.12 8.71
CA ARG A 83 -9.49 -5.80 9.64
C ARG A 83 -8.16 -5.70 8.93
N SER A 84 -7.84 -6.70 8.11
CA SER A 84 -6.60 -6.71 7.33
C SER A 84 -6.53 -5.50 6.38
N GLU A 85 -7.61 -5.18 5.70
CA GLU A 85 -7.70 -4.03 4.80
C GLU A 85 -7.51 -2.70 5.55
N ILE A 86 -8.18 -2.51 6.68
CA ILE A 86 -8.05 -1.30 7.51
C ILE A 86 -6.60 -1.11 7.93
N ILE A 87 -5.92 -2.18 8.34
CA ILE A 87 -4.54 -2.12 8.79
C ILE A 87 -3.60 -1.80 7.65
N ILE A 88 -3.75 -2.48 6.51
CA ILE A 88 -2.95 -2.20 5.32
C ILE A 88 -3.13 -0.74 4.90
N ARG A 89 -4.37 -0.27 4.81
CA ARG A 89 -4.68 1.11 4.45
C ARG A 89 -4.14 2.12 5.48
N THR A 90 -4.36 1.87 6.77
CA THR A 90 -3.86 2.77 7.82
C THR A 90 -2.34 2.85 7.83
N ASN A 91 -1.63 1.72 7.70
CA ASN A 91 -0.17 1.72 7.65
C ASN A 91 0.36 2.34 6.36
N PHE A 92 -0.26 2.06 5.23
CA PHE A 92 0.18 2.58 3.94
C PHE A 92 -0.12 4.07 3.79
N GLY A 93 -1.38 4.44 3.89
CA GLY A 93 -1.84 5.81 3.64
C GLY A 93 -1.87 6.71 4.88
N GLY A 94 -1.60 6.16 6.07
CA GLY A 94 -1.65 6.89 7.34
C GLY A 94 -3.04 7.03 7.94
N TYR A 95 -4.09 6.66 7.22
CA TYR A 95 -5.48 6.71 7.66
C TYR A 95 -6.34 5.72 6.87
N CYS A 96 -7.43 5.28 7.48
CA CYS A 96 -8.48 4.50 6.84
C CYS A 96 -9.84 4.93 7.41
N PRO A 97 -10.65 5.69 6.69
CA PRO A 97 -12.01 5.97 7.10
C PRO A 97 -12.89 4.75 6.86
N CYS A 98 -13.75 4.48 7.82
CA CYS A 98 -14.73 3.40 7.74
C CYS A 98 -16.12 3.98 7.92
N ARG A 99 -17.04 3.62 7.05
CA ARG A 99 -18.44 3.98 7.19
C ARG A 99 -19.12 3.06 8.19
N VAL A 100 -19.95 3.65 9.06
CA VAL A 100 -20.75 2.91 10.04
C VAL A 100 -22.09 2.56 9.41
N HIS A 101 -22.31 1.28 9.16
CA HIS A 101 -23.60 0.75 8.72
C HIS A 101 -24.33 0.11 9.89
N LYS A 102 -25.65 0.12 9.84
CA LYS A 102 -26.49 -0.53 10.83
C LYS A 102 -27.49 -1.47 10.15
N PRO A 103 -27.01 -2.53 9.49
CA PRO A 103 -27.89 -3.52 8.89
C PRO A 103 -28.73 -4.24 9.95
N ILE A 104 -29.86 -4.76 9.53
CA ILE A 104 -30.67 -5.66 10.35
C ILE A 104 -30.24 -7.09 9.99
N VAL A 105 -29.70 -7.81 10.97
CA VAL A 105 -29.32 -9.22 10.85
C VAL A 105 -30.15 -9.98 11.88
N ASP A 106 -30.90 -10.98 11.45
CA ASP A 106 -31.78 -11.79 12.32
C ASP A 106 -32.70 -10.97 13.23
N GLY A 107 -33.21 -9.85 12.69
CA GLY A 107 -34.11 -8.95 13.41
C GLY A 107 -33.43 -7.97 14.37
N MET A 108 -32.11 -8.04 14.52
CA MET A 108 -31.31 -7.11 15.35
C MET A 108 -30.56 -6.11 14.50
N ARG A 109 -30.46 -4.86 14.98
CA ARG A 109 -29.57 -3.87 14.37
C ARG A 109 -28.14 -4.10 14.83
N VAL A 110 -27.29 -4.49 13.91
CA VAL A 110 -25.87 -4.71 14.15
C VAL A 110 -25.06 -3.55 13.58
N THR A 111 -24.06 -3.08 14.30
CA THR A 111 -23.13 -2.08 13.78
C THR A 111 -22.07 -2.77 12.97
N ARG A 112 -21.86 -2.33 11.71
CA ARG A 112 -20.82 -2.83 10.83
C ARG A 112 -19.94 -1.67 10.37
N LEU A 113 -18.62 -1.91 10.33
CA LEU A 113 -17.65 -0.95 9.82
C LEU A 113 -17.20 -1.41 8.43
N GLU A 114 -17.37 -0.54 7.44
CA GLU A 114 -16.96 -0.78 6.07
C GLU A 114 -15.82 0.17 5.70
N PRO A 115 -14.62 -0.35 5.35
CA PRO A 115 -13.51 0.48 4.89
C PRO A 115 -13.90 1.26 3.64
N TRP A 116 -13.70 2.58 3.70
CA TRP A 116 -14.03 3.44 2.57
C TRP A 116 -12.83 3.60 1.62
N THR A 117 -13.11 3.66 0.33
CA THR A 117 -12.08 3.88 -0.68
C THR A 117 -11.48 5.28 -0.59
N TRP A 118 -10.17 5.39 -0.78
CA TRP A 118 -9.52 6.70 -0.89
C TRP A 118 -9.78 7.39 -2.23
N ARG A 119 -10.23 6.65 -3.23
CA ARG A 119 -10.33 7.12 -4.63
C ARG A 119 -11.08 8.43 -4.78
N THR A 120 -12.09 8.67 -3.96
CA THR A 120 -12.92 9.86 -4.02
C THR A 120 -12.58 10.90 -2.95
N LEU A 121 -11.58 10.63 -2.10
CA LEU A 121 -11.28 11.46 -0.95
C LEU A 121 -10.16 12.47 -1.24
N THR A 122 -10.35 13.69 -0.78
CA THR A 122 -9.32 14.74 -0.76
C THR A 122 -9.40 15.47 0.57
N TRP A 123 -8.26 15.79 1.16
CA TRP A 123 -8.22 16.59 2.38
C TRP A 123 -8.69 18.01 2.13
N ASP A 124 -9.62 18.47 2.92
CA ASP A 124 -10.14 19.85 2.90
C ASP A 124 -9.75 20.56 4.20
N TYR A 125 -8.90 21.57 4.07
CA TYR A 125 -8.39 22.35 5.19
C TYR A 125 -9.50 23.21 5.86
N SER A 126 -10.53 23.57 5.13
CA SER A 126 -11.64 24.40 5.64
C SER A 126 -12.48 23.63 6.66
N VAL A 127 -12.73 22.36 6.41
CA VAL A 127 -13.53 21.48 7.31
C VAL A 127 -12.65 20.62 8.22
N ARG A 128 -11.33 20.69 8.06
CA ARG A 128 -10.34 19.86 8.79
C ARG A 128 -10.67 18.37 8.72
N GLY A 129 -11.04 17.91 7.53
CA GLY A 129 -11.47 16.55 7.27
C GLY A 129 -11.29 16.17 5.81
N TRP A 130 -11.76 15.00 5.44
CA TRP A 130 -11.77 14.57 4.06
C TRP A 130 -13.11 14.91 3.41
N ARG A 131 -13.05 15.43 2.20
CA ARG A 131 -14.21 15.59 1.32
C ARG A 131 -14.14 14.56 0.22
N GLY A 132 -15.25 13.95 -0.09
CA GLY A 132 -15.36 12.95 -1.13
C GLY A 132 -16.74 12.91 -1.76
N VAL A 133 -16.92 11.91 -2.61
CA VAL A 133 -18.20 11.66 -3.28
C VAL A 133 -18.53 10.19 -3.03
N ASP A 134 -19.75 9.91 -2.64
CA ASP A 134 -20.25 8.56 -2.45
C ASP A 134 -20.71 7.91 -3.77
N GLU A 135 -21.23 6.69 -3.70
CA GLU A 135 -21.72 5.93 -4.86
C GLU A 135 -22.94 6.59 -5.55
N ARG A 136 -23.63 7.47 -4.83
CA ARG A 136 -24.81 8.23 -5.34
C ARG A 136 -24.41 9.59 -5.89
N ALA A 137 -23.10 9.87 -6.00
CA ALA A 137 -22.55 11.17 -6.37
C ALA A 137 -22.88 12.30 -5.37
N GLU A 138 -23.24 11.96 -4.14
CA GLU A 138 -23.45 12.93 -3.07
C GLU A 138 -22.12 13.29 -2.40
N THR A 139 -21.98 14.58 -2.05
CA THR A 139 -20.78 15.03 -1.34
C THR A 139 -20.77 14.51 0.09
N VAL A 140 -19.71 13.82 0.46
CA VAL A 140 -19.50 13.30 1.80
C VAL A 140 -18.37 14.07 2.46
N VAL A 141 -18.57 14.45 3.72
CA VAL A 141 -17.56 15.08 4.57
C VAL A 141 -17.26 14.15 5.74
N ILE A 142 -16.01 13.73 5.84
CA ILE A 142 -15.54 12.83 6.89
C ILE A 142 -14.67 13.64 7.84
N PRO A 143 -15.14 13.95 9.07
CA PRO A 143 -14.31 14.63 10.06
C PRO A 143 -13.07 13.82 10.40
N ARG A 144 -11.96 14.49 10.68
CA ARG A 144 -10.69 13.84 11.00
C ARG A 144 -10.80 12.83 12.16
N GLU A 145 -11.59 13.15 13.16
CA GLU A 145 -11.77 12.33 14.37
C GLU A 145 -12.95 11.36 14.24
N GLY A 146 -13.60 11.36 13.08
CA GLY A 146 -14.82 10.61 12.87
C GLY A 146 -16.06 11.27 13.48
N ASN A 147 -17.19 10.60 13.39
CA ASN A 147 -18.47 10.94 14.00
C ASN A 147 -19.35 9.68 14.11
N HIS A 148 -20.66 9.84 14.33
CA HIS A 148 -21.59 8.71 14.44
C HIS A 148 -21.77 7.89 13.14
N GLU A 149 -21.38 8.44 11.98
CA GLU A 149 -21.43 7.77 10.67
C GLU A 149 -20.06 7.27 10.20
N TRP A 150 -19.00 7.80 10.79
CA TRP A 150 -17.63 7.55 10.34
C TRP A 150 -16.69 7.25 11.50
N VAL A 151 -15.97 6.15 11.41
CA VAL A 151 -14.82 5.83 12.26
C VAL A 151 -13.56 6.00 11.43
N VAL A 152 -12.59 6.77 11.92
CA VAL A 152 -11.33 7.00 11.19
C VAL A 152 -10.18 6.38 11.97
N PHE A 153 -9.65 5.29 11.44
CA PHE A 153 -8.39 4.73 11.91
C PHE A 153 -7.24 5.56 11.36
N SER A 154 -6.33 5.99 12.21
CA SER A 154 -5.21 6.83 11.77
C SER A 154 -3.96 6.64 12.61
N LEU A 155 -2.79 6.92 12.00
CA LEU A 155 -1.51 6.97 12.70
C LEU A 155 -1.35 8.25 13.54
N GLY A 156 -2.40 9.04 13.64
CA GLY A 156 -2.45 10.25 14.44
C GLY A 156 -1.69 11.43 13.82
N GLY A 157 -1.64 12.56 14.57
CA GLY A 157 -1.00 13.80 14.12
C GLY A 157 -1.93 14.69 13.29
N LYS A 158 -1.45 15.88 12.95
CA LYS A 158 -2.25 16.91 12.23
C LYS A 158 -2.59 16.47 10.81
N HIS A 159 -1.67 15.76 10.17
CA HIS A 159 -1.76 15.26 8.80
C HIS A 159 -1.43 13.76 8.80
N PRO A 160 -2.40 12.88 9.10
CA PRO A 160 -2.13 11.46 9.30
C PRO A 160 -1.54 10.79 8.06
N TRP A 161 -1.93 11.22 6.84
CA TRP A 161 -1.40 10.66 5.59
C TRP A 161 0.11 10.83 5.43
N LEU A 162 0.71 11.87 6.01
CA LEU A 162 2.16 12.05 5.98
C LEU A 162 2.93 11.06 6.85
N LYS A 163 2.24 10.34 7.75
CA LYS A 163 2.85 9.32 8.62
C LYS A 163 2.78 7.92 8.03
N GLY A 164 2.05 7.75 6.95
CA GLY A 164 1.95 6.49 6.23
C GLY A 164 3.26 6.10 5.53
N MET A 165 3.28 4.88 5.03
CA MET A 165 4.44 4.30 4.34
C MET A 165 4.53 4.69 2.86
N VAL A 166 3.62 5.52 2.35
CA VAL A 166 3.59 5.91 0.93
C VAL A 166 4.93 6.47 0.47
N ARG A 167 5.49 7.45 1.18
CA ARG A 167 6.76 8.08 0.79
C ARG A 167 7.94 7.11 0.75
N PRO A 168 8.24 6.33 1.82
CA PRO A 168 9.35 5.38 1.77
C PRO A 168 9.13 4.30 0.71
N LEU A 169 7.90 3.80 0.54
CA LEU A 169 7.61 2.79 -0.46
C LEU A 169 7.65 3.34 -1.89
N ALA A 170 7.19 4.58 -2.13
CA ALA A 170 7.32 5.24 -3.43
C ALA A 170 8.78 5.38 -3.84
N ARG A 171 9.66 5.72 -2.89
CA ARG A 171 11.12 5.76 -3.14
C ARG A 171 11.67 4.39 -3.52
N ILE A 172 11.27 3.34 -2.81
CA ILE A 172 11.69 1.97 -3.12
C ILE A 172 11.20 1.55 -4.50
N LEU A 173 9.92 1.80 -4.83
CA LEU A 173 9.36 1.49 -6.14
C LEU A 173 10.09 2.25 -7.25
N TYR A 174 10.40 3.52 -7.04
CA TYR A 174 11.21 4.32 -7.98
C TYR A 174 12.59 3.69 -8.21
N GLN A 175 13.27 3.26 -7.15
CA GLN A 175 14.58 2.61 -7.25
C GLN A 175 14.52 1.26 -7.95
N LEU A 176 13.47 0.47 -7.70
CA LEU A 176 13.25 -0.80 -8.39
C LEU A 176 13.08 -0.59 -9.89
N LEU A 177 12.23 0.34 -10.32
CA LEU A 177 12.06 0.66 -11.75
C LEU A 177 13.35 1.17 -12.38
N GLN A 178 14.14 1.97 -11.65
CA GLN A 178 15.44 2.41 -12.14
C GLN A 178 16.41 1.24 -12.32
N THR A 179 16.38 0.27 -11.42
CA THR A 179 17.23 -0.93 -11.50
C THR A 179 16.81 -1.80 -12.67
N ASP A 180 15.50 -1.97 -12.89
CA ASP A 180 14.97 -2.74 -14.03
C ASP A 180 15.35 -2.07 -15.36
N ASP A 181 15.19 -0.74 -15.49
CA ASP A 181 15.62 0.00 -16.68
C ASP A 181 17.12 -0.17 -16.96
N LEU A 182 17.95 -0.11 -15.89
CA LEU A 182 19.40 -0.32 -16.02
C LEU A 182 19.74 -1.77 -16.39
N TRP A 183 19.00 -2.73 -15.82
CA TRP A 183 19.17 -4.15 -16.13
C TRP A 183 18.78 -4.46 -17.56
N ASP A 184 17.67 -3.92 -18.04
CA ASP A 184 17.22 -4.07 -19.43
C ASP A 184 18.21 -3.44 -20.40
N SER A 185 18.68 -2.22 -20.11
CA SER A 185 19.73 -1.56 -20.90
C SER A 185 21.03 -2.36 -20.93
N ASN A 186 21.44 -2.92 -19.80
CA ASN A 186 22.61 -3.80 -19.74
C ASN A 186 22.38 -5.11 -20.52
N ASN A 187 21.19 -5.71 -20.42
CA ASN A 187 20.84 -6.90 -21.16
C ASN A 187 20.77 -6.64 -22.66
N GLU A 188 20.25 -5.48 -23.10
CA GLU A 188 20.32 -5.07 -24.50
C GLU A 188 21.75 -4.88 -24.98
N GLN A 189 22.63 -4.29 -24.16
CA GLN A 189 24.05 -4.15 -24.46
C GLN A 189 24.81 -5.48 -24.42
N LEU A 190 24.45 -6.39 -23.50
CA LEU A 190 25.08 -7.72 -23.35
C LEU A 190 24.41 -8.77 -24.25
N GLY A 191 23.14 -8.58 -24.63
CA GLY A 191 22.38 -9.44 -25.52
C GLY A 191 22.94 -9.42 -26.97
N PHE A 192 23.63 -8.34 -27.35
CA PHE A 192 24.65 -8.44 -28.40
C PHE A 192 25.77 -9.29 -27.84
N ALA A 193 25.70 -10.59 -28.07
CA ALA A 193 26.68 -11.59 -27.63
C ALA A 193 28.04 -10.94 -27.53
N GLN A 194 28.61 -10.84 -26.32
CA GLN A 194 30.01 -10.52 -26.16
C GLN A 194 30.75 -11.60 -26.97
N LYS A 195 31.11 -11.24 -28.19
CA LYS A 195 31.96 -12.09 -28.99
C LYS A 195 33.33 -12.06 -28.33
N VAL A 196 33.49 -12.94 -27.34
CA VAL A 196 34.79 -13.13 -26.71
C VAL A 196 35.65 -13.80 -27.78
N LEU A 197 36.50 -13.01 -28.40
CA LEU A 197 37.54 -13.57 -29.28
C LEU A 197 38.58 -14.24 -28.36
N GLY A 198 38.49 -15.55 -28.22
CA GLY A 198 39.56 -16.32 -27.61
C GLY A 198 40.79 -16.22 -28.51
N VAL A 199 41.74 -15.35 -28.17
CA VAL A 199 43.01 -15.27 -28.85
C VAL A 199 43.87 -16.41 -28.28
N PRO A 200 44.29 -17.40 -29.12
CA PRO A 200 45.21 -18.44 -28.66
C PRO A 200 46.48 -17.80 -28.08
N ASN A 201 46.99 -18.34 -26.97
CA ASN A 201 48.24 -17.88 -26.32
C ASN A 201 49.47 -17.84 -27.23
N GLN A 202 49.36 -18.29 -28.45
CA GLN A 202 50.45 -18.32 -29.44
C GLN A 202 50.54 -17.05 -30.29
N ILE A 203 49.52 -16.16 -30.27
CA ILE A 203 49.59 -14.89 -31.01
C ILE A 203 50.44 -13.92 -30.19
N ARG A 204 51.72 -13.80 -30.51
CA ARG A 204 52.67 -12.92 -29.83
C ARG A 204 52.88 -11.57 -30.55
N GLU A 205 52.37 -11.42 -31.75
CA GLU A 205 52.57 -10.19 -32.51
C GLU A 205 51.43 -9.20 -32.32
N GLN A 206 51.79 -7.99 -31.96
CA GLN A 206 50.86 -6.86 -31.72
C GLN A 206 50.01 -6.52 -32.95
N SER A 207 50.53 -6.79 -34.17
CA SER A 207 49.87 -6.63 -35.45
C SER A 207 48.69 -7.60 -35.65
N GLU A 208 48.79 -8.83 -35.18
CA GLU A 208 47.74 -9.84 -35.29
C GLU A 208 46.60 -9.55 -34.28
N VAL A 209 46.94 -9.07 -33.09
CA VAL A 209 45.94 -8.60 -32.08
C VAL A 209 45.16 -7.43 -32.65
N GLN A 210 45.80 -6.47 -33.31
CA GLN A 210 45.14 -5.34 -33.95
C GLN A 210 44.23 -5.76 -35.12
N ARG A 211 44.60 -6.73 -35.90
CA ARG A 211 43.77 -7.33 -36.97
C ARG A 211 42.55 -8.03 -36.37
N ALA A 212 42.71 -8.80 -35.31
CA ALA A 212 41.60 -9.42 -34.59
C ALA A 212 40.62 -8.38 -34.03
N TRP A 213 41.12 -7.30 -33.45
CA TRP A 213 40.29 -6.19 -33.00
C TRP A 213 39.57 -5.45 -34.12
N ALA A 214 40.19 -5.32 -35.29
CA ALA A 214 39.56 -4.73 -36.47
C ALA A 214 38.37 -5.57 -36.99
N VAL A 215 38.48 -6.90 -36.91
CA VAL A 215 37.38 -7.83 -37.25
C VAL A 215 36.23 -7.70 -36.26
N VAL A 216 36.51 -7.63 -34.93
CA VAL A 216 35.51 -7.46 -33.91
C VAL A 216 34.75 -6.11 -34.06
N ARG A 217 35.46 -5.04 -34.41
CA ARG A 217 34.84 -3.72 -34.70
C ARG A 217 33.94 -3.75 -35.93
N LYS A 218 34.31 -4.45 -37.01
CA LYS A 218 33.45 -4.62 -38.20
C LYS A 218 32.18 -5.43 -37.96
N LEU A 219 32.15 -6.23 -36.94
CA LEU A 219 30.98 -7.02 -36.54
C LEU A 219 30.03 -6.22 -35.63
N ARG A 220 30.40 -4.98 -35.25
CA ARG A 220 29.61 -4.04 -34.48
C ARG A 220 28.81 -3.01 -35.32
N SER A 221 29.11 -2.91 -36.58
CA SER A 221 28.37 -2.13 -37.59
C SER A 221 27.37 -3.00 -38.34
#